data_81cc2a8494229b2f17f5862ee401c8b2
#
_entry.id   81cc2a8494229b2f17f5862ee401c8b2
#
_cell.length_a   1.000
_cell.length_b   1.000
_cell.length_c   1.000
_cell.angle_alpha   90.00
_cell.angle_beta   90.00
_cell.angle_gamma   90.00
#
_symmetry.space_group_name_H-M   'P 1'
#
loop_
_entity.id
_entity.type
_entity.pdbx_description
1 polymer ?
#
loop_
_entity_poly.entity_id
_entity_poly.type
_entity_poly.pdbx_seq_one_letter_code
_entity_poly.pdbx_strand_id
1 'polypeptide(L)'
;MRNILCIILLVFAPILAIGAEDKAYSIESVPNVYAQDRRLHVSDPNGLLMQETQAEINRMLTLLEDSTGIQSMVVMLPSIGHEDIFDFAHNLFRHWGIGNKESNNGMLIVYVADQRKIRFTTGYGLEGILPDAMCKRIQSRYMIPHFREGNTDLGMLEGTKAVVGVLDGSMKADNTEE
;
A
#
# COMPACT_ATOMS: atom_id res chain seq x y z
N MET A 1 3.93 11.91 -72.63
CA MET A 1 3.41 11.10 -71.54
C MET A 1 4.58 10.82 -70.60
N ARG A 2 4.65 11.53 -69.49
CA ARG A 2 5.77 11.46 -68.54
C ARG A 2 5.20 10.98 -67.19
N ASN A 3 5.50 9.73 -66.84
CA ASN A 3 5.10 9.14 -65.59
C ASN A 3 5.94 9.70 -64.46
N ILE A 4 5.33 10.42 -63.51
CA ILE A 4 5.94 10.88 -62.27
C ILE A 4 5.69 9.77 -61.25
N LEU A 5 6.73 9.03 -60.94
CA LEU A 5 6.72 8.02 -59.86
C LEU A 5 6.97 8.71 -58.50
N CYS A 6 5.90 8.93 -57.72
CA CYS A 6 6.03 9.44 -56.37
C CYS A 6 6.54 8.28 -55.46
N ILE A 7 7.79 8.33 -55.06
CA ILE A 7 8.33 7.46 -54.02
C ILE A 7 7.96 8.09 -52.67
N ILE A 8 7.01 7.47 -52.00
CA ILE A 8 6.70 7.79 -50.59
C ILE A 8 7.75 7.12 -49.70
N LEU A 9 8.71 7.91 -49.21
CA LEU A 9 9.70 7.47 -48.23
C LEU A 9 9.02 7.40 -46.84
N LEU A 10 8.63 6.20 -46.43
CA LEU A 10 8.11 5.94 -45.10
C LEU A 10 9.29 5.99 -44.11
N VAL A 11 9.46 7.15 -43.46
CA VAL A 11 10.42 7.32 -42.36
C VAL A 11 9.89 6.56 -41.15
N PHE A 12 10.42 5.35 -40.97
CA PHE A 12 10.19 4.56 -39.77
C PHE A 12 11.09 5.14 -38.66
N ALA A 13 10.56 6.08 -37.88
CA ALA A 13 11.23 6.55 -36.68
C ALA A 13 11.12 5.47 -35.60
N PRO A 14 12.23 4.97 -35.04
CA PRO A 14 12.16 4.08 -33.90
C PRO A 14 11.62 4.89 -32.71
N ILE A 15 10.44 4.51 -32.21
CA ILE A 15 9.98 4.96 -30.90
C ILE A 15 10.96 4.34 -29.89
N LEU A 16 11.93 5.14 -29.46
CA LEU A 16 12.68 4.86 -28.24
C LEU A 16 11.67 4.85 -27.11
N ALA A 17 11.24 3.66 -26.68
CA ALA A 17 10.62 3.49 -25.39
C ALA A 17 11.66 3.91 -24.35
N ILE A 18 11.61 5.14 -23.91
CA ILE A 18 12.30 5.61 -22.70
C ILE A 18 11.63 4.82 -21.59
N GLY A 19 12.27 3.72 -21.15
CA GLY A 19 11.91 3.06 -19.91
C GLY A 19 12.01 4.15 -18.83
N ALA A 20 10.88 4.59 -18.30
CA ALA A 20 10.86 5.35 -17.09
C ALA A 20 11.44 4.41 -16.02
N GLU A 21 12.71 4.62 -15.63
CA GLU A 21 13.21 4.06 -14.38
C GLU A 21 12.27 4.60 -13.31
N ASP A 22 11.49 3.73 -12.70
CA ASP A 22 10.62 4.09 -11.58
C ASP A 22 11.51 4.68 -10.49
N LYS A 23 11.45 6.00 -10.38
CA LYS A 23 12.26 6.73 -9.41
C LYS A 23 11.92 6.23 -8.02
N ALA A 24 12.93 5.70 -7.32
CA ALA A 24 12.76 5.25 -5.94
C ALA A 24 12.20 6.37 -5.05
N TYR A 25 11.24 6.03 -4.22
CA TYR A 25 10.67 6.96 -3.24
C TYR A 25 11.57 7.06 -2.01
N SER A 26 11.82 8.30 -1.56
CA SER A 26 12.32 8.58 -0.22
C SER A 26 11.13 8.90 0.70
N ILE A 27 11.35 8.86 2.01
CA ILE A 27 10.33 9.16 3.03
C ILE A 27 9.66 10.53 2.77
N GLU A 28 10.43 11.54 2.39
CA GLU A 28 9.94 12.90 2.14
C GLU A 28 9.14 13.01 0.84
N SER A 29 9.38 12.09 -0.12
CA SER A 29 8.73 12.11 -1.43
C SER A 29 7.42 11.34 -1.48
N VAL A 30 7.12 10.49 -0.48
CA VAL A 30 5.84 9.77 -0.41
C VAL A 30 4.71 10.75 -0.09
N PRO A 31 3.65 10.85 -0.93
CA PRO A 31 2.55 11.76 -0.67
C PRO A 31 1.78 11.37 0.59
N ASN A 32 1.71 12.28 1.57
CA ASN A 32 0.82 12.11 2.72
C ASN A 32 -0.59 12.60 2.36
N VAL A 33 -1.39 11.70 1.77
CA VAL A 33 -2.74 12.02 1.30
C VAL A 33 -3.71 12.31 2.44
N TYR A 34 -3.53 11.69 3.59
CA TYR A 34 -4.34 11.91 4.79
C TYR A 34 -4.19 13.33 5.36
N ALA A 35 -3.03 13.93 5.22
CA ALA A 35 -2.82 15.33 5.61
C ALA A 35 -3.61 16.32 4.74
N GLN A 36 -4.00 15.92 3.52
CA GLN A 36 -4.80 16.72 2.59
C GLN A 36 -6.31 16.49 2.78
N ASP A 37 -6.71 15.24 2.94
CA ASP A 37 -8.09 14.83 3.23
C ASP A 37 -8.07 13.59 4.15
N ARG A 38 -8.64 13.72 5.34
CA ARG A 38 -8.67 12.65 6.35
C ARG A 38 -9.43 11.39 5.95
N ARG A 39 -10.18 11.43 4.84
CA ARG A 39 -10.85 10.26 4.26
C ARG A 39 -9.95 9.49 3.30
N LEU A 40 -8.75 10.00 3.01
CA LEU A 40 -7.77 9.34 2.14
C LEU A 40 -6.72 8.63 2.98
N HIS A 41 -6.83 7.33 3.06
CA HIS A 41 -5.93 6.45 3.81
C HIS A 41 -4.94 5.72 2.92
N VAL A 42 -5.14 5.74 1.58
CA VAL A 42 -4.29 5.03 0.62
C VAL A 42 -3.43 6.02 -0.15
N SER A 43 -2.11 5.96 0.06
CA SER A 43 -1.11 6.66 -0.76
C SER A 43 -0.58 5.69 -1.82
N ASP A 44 -1.04 5.87 -3.05
CA ASP A 44 -0.66 5.06 -4.22
C ASP A 44 -0.35 5.98 -5.40
N PRO A 45 0.81 6.64 -5.38
CA PRO A 45 1.14 7.67 -6.37
C PRO A 45 1.34 7.15 -7.80
N ASN A 46 1.53 5.84 -7.97
CA ASN A 46 1.75 5.21 -9.28
C ASN A 46 0.57 4.36 -9.75
N GLY A 47 -0.53 4.30 -8.99
CA GLY A 47 -1.70 3.51 -9.38
C GLY A 47 -1.44 2.01 -9.44
N LEU A 48 -0.76 1.46 -8.43
CA LEU A 48 -0.52 0.02 -8.29
C LEU A 48 -1.81 -0.74 -7.94
N LEU A 49 -2.80 -0.04 -7.39
CA LEU A 49 -4.14 -0.56 -7.13
C LEU A 49 -5.15 0.08 -8.09
N MET A 50 -6.19 -0.66 -8.43
CA MET A 50 -7.36 -0.12 -9.12
C MET A 50 -8.06 0.95 -8.26
N GLN A 51 -8.69 1.93 -8.88
CA GLN A 51 -9.37 3.02 -8.17
C GLN A 51 -10.49 2.51 -7.25
N GLU A 52 -11.20 1.46 -7.68
CA GLU A 52 -12.25 0.82 -6.91
C GLU A 52 -11.69 0.19 -5.63
N THR A 53 -10.54 -0.47 -5.71
CA THR A 53 -9.83 -1.06 -4.56
C THR A 53 -9.39 0.04 -3.59
N GLN A 54 -8.79 1.12 -4.10
CA GLN A 54 -8.39 2.26 -3.27
C GLN A 54 -9.60 2.89 -2.57
N ALA A 55 -10.71 3.10 -3.29
CA ALA A 55 -11.93 3.68 -2.74
C ALA A 55 -12.51 2.81 -1.61
N GLU A 56 -12.54 1.48 -1.79
CA GLU A 56 -13.05 0.56 -0.78
C GLU A 56 -12.15 0.50 0.46
N ILE A 57 -10.83 0.48 0.28
CA ILE A 57 -9.87 0.54 1.40
C ILE A 57 -10.04 1.87 2.16
N ASN A 58 -10.10 3.00 1.45
CA ASN A 58 -10.34 4.30 2.07
C ASN A 58 -11.62 4.30 2.91
N ARG A 59 -12.72 3.77 2.35
CA ARG A 59 -14.01 3.67 3.05
C ARG A 59 -13.91 2.84 4.34
N MET A 60 -13.28 1.66 4.26
CA MET A 60 -13.11 0.78 5.42
C MET A 60 -12.27 1.43 6.52
N LEU A 61 -11.16 2.06 6.15
CA LEU A 61 -10.26 2.67 7.13
C LEU A 61 -10.85 3.96 7.73
N THR A 62 -11.63 4.72 6.96
CA THR A 62 -12.41 5.85 7.51
C THR A 62 -13.41 5.38 8.55
N LEU A 63 -14.19 4.33 8.25
CA LEU A 63 -15.16 3.77 9.21
C LEU A 63 -14.49 3.20 10.47
N LEU A 64 -13.33 2.57 10.32
CA LEU A 64 -12.53 2.10 11.45
C LEU A 64 -12.09 3.27 12.32
N GLU A 65 -11.53 4.33 11.73
CA GLU A 65 -11.09 5.51 12.48
C GLU A 65 -12.27 6.21 13.17
N ASP A 66 -13.40 6.39 12.50
CA ASP A 66 -14.61 7.01 13.05
C ASP A 66 -15.17 6.23 14.25
N SER A 67 -15.07 4.91 14.24
CA SER A 67 -15.65 4.05 15.30
C SER A 67 -14.68 3.76 16.45
N THR A 68 -13.38 3.72 16.19
CA THR A 68 -12.36 3.26 17.16
C THR A 68 -11.32 4.33 17.50
N GLY A 69 -11.22 5.37 16.69
CA GLY A 69 -10.14 6.35 16.75
C GLY A 69 -8.78 5.82 16.25
N ILE A 70 -8.72 4.61 15.69
CA ILE A 70 -7.48 3.99 15.18
C ILE A 70 -7.15 4.57 13.81
N GLN A 71 -6.05 5.31 13.72
CA GLN A 71 -5.55 5.84 12.46
C GLN A 71 -4.75 4.79 11.71
N SER A 72 -5.20 4.40 10.52
CA SER A 72 -4.56 3.40 9.69
C SER A 72 -4.27 3.94 8.29
N MET A 73 -3.06 3.69 7.78
CA MET A 73 -2.62 4.14 6.45
C MET A 73 -2.09 2.96 5.63
N VAL A 74 -2.30 3.03 4.32
CA VAL A 74 -1.74 2.11 3.32
C VAL A 74 -0.88 2.88 2.35
N VAL A 75 0.33 2.39 2.08
CA VAL A 75 1.28 2.99 1.13
C VAL A 75 1.69 1.93 0.12
N MET A 76 1.51 2.25 -1.16
CA MET A 76 1.83 1.40 -2.29
C MET A 76 2.92 2.09 -3.12
N LEU A 77 4.10 1.50 -3.20
CA LEU A 77 5.24 2.10 -3.90
C LEU A 77 5.84 1.13 -4.91
N PRO A 78 6.23 1.61 -6.11
CA PRO A 78 6.94 0.77 -7.07
C PRO A 78 8.33 0.39 -6.59
N SER A 79 9.05 1.33 -5.95
CA SER A 79 10.42 1.15 -5.47
C SER A 79 10.76 2.11 -4.33
N ILE A 80 11.58 1.65 -3.40
CA ILE A 80 12.28 2.46 -2.37
C ILE A 80 13.80 2.36 -2.54
N GLY A 81 14.27 1.94 -3.72
CA GLY A 81 15.69 1.72 -3.99
C GLY A 81 16.26 0.53 -3.21
N HIS A 82 17.41 0.75 -2.60
CA HIS A 82 18.09 -0.29 -1.81
C HIS A 82 17.76 -0.27 -0.32
N GLU A 83 16.84 0.61 0.09
CA GLU A 83 16.47 0.74 1.50
C GLU A 83 15.71 -0.52 1.98
N ASP A 84 15.95 -0.91 3.22
CA ASP A 84 15.19 -2.01 3.83
C ASP A 84 13.77 -1.54 4.15
N ILE A 85 12.78 -2.35 3.78
CA ILE A 85 11.37 -1.99 3.98
C ILE A 85 10.99 -1.83 5.46
N PHE A 86 11.68 -2.52 6.37
CA PHE A 86 11.44 -2.39 7.81
C PHE A 86 11.82 -0.98 8.27
N ASP A 87 13.03 -0.53 7.93
CA ASP A 87 13.54 0.79 8.30
C ASP A 87 12.74 1.89 7.61
N PHE A 88 12.44 1.73 6.32
CA PHE A 88 11.60 2.65 5.56
C PHE A 88 10.22 2.82 6.19
N ALA A 89 9.50 1.73 6.43
CA ALA A 89 8.15 1.78 7.00
C ALA A 89 8.15 2.38 8.41
N HIS A 90 9.13 2.02 9.26
CA HIS A 90 9.27 2.57 10.60
C HIS A 90 9.53 4.09 10.58
N ASN A 91 10.46 4.54 9.73
CA ASN A 91 10.79 5.94 9.59
C ASN A 91 9.63 6.75 8.99
N LEU A 92 8.93 6.20 7.98
CA LEU A 92 7.74 6.83 7.39
C LEU A 92 6.60 6.98 8.41
N PHE A 93 6.35 5.93 9.20
CA PHE A 93 5.36 5.93 10.28
C PHE A 93 5.61 7.08 11.28
N ARG A 94 6.86 7.25 11.68
CA ARG A 94 7.28 8.33 12.58
C ARG A 94 7.23 9.70 11.92
N HIS A 95 7.67 9.79 10.67
CA HIS A 95 7.68 11.04 9.90
C HIS A 95 6.27 11.60 9.72
N TRP A 96 5.29 10.74 9.44
CA TRP A 96 3.90 11.14 9.33
C TRP A 96 3.18 11.30 10.67
N GLY A 97 3.75 10.79 11.75
CA GLY A 97 3.15 10.85 13.09
C GLY A 97 1.82 10.11 13.15
N ILE A 98 1.76 8.91 12.54
CA ILE A 98 0.50 8.13 12.44
C ILE A 98 0.05 7.67 13.83
N GLY A 99 -1.22 7.94 14.14
CA GLY A 99 -1.86 7.63 15.42
C GLY A 99 -1.88 8.81 16.39
N ASN A 100 -2.66 8.66 17.45
CA ASN A 100 -2.73 9.65 18.51
C ASN A 100 -1.53 9.54 19.44
N LYS A 101 -0.94 10.67 19.84
CA LYS A 101 0.25 10.70 20.72
C LYS A 101 0.02 10.11 22.11
N GLU A 102 -1.22 10.13 22.60
CA GLU A 102 -1.56 9.61 23.93
C GLU A 102 -1.85 8.10 23.89
N SER A 103 -2.59 7.65 22.87
CA SER A 103 -3.02 6.25 22.73
C SER A 103 -2.06 5.39 21.91
N ASN A 104 -1.18 6.01 21.11
CA ASN A 104 -0.26 5.33 20.17
C ASN A 104 -0.99 4.28 19.30
N ASN A 105 -2.19 4.61 18.84
CA ASN A 105 -3.13 3.73 18.14
C ASN A 105 -3.05 3.88 16.62
N GLY A 106 -1.86 4.05 16.09
CA GLY A 106 -1.61 4.16 14.65
C GLY A 106 -1.19 2.84 14.01
N MET A 107 -1.49 2.68 12.73
CA MET A 107 -1.02 1.58 11.89
C MET A 107 -0.62 2.04 10.50
N LEU A 108 0.45 1.47 9.95
CA LEU A 108 0.90 1.69 8.58
C LEU A 108 1.16 0.33 7.90
N ILE A 109 0.60 0.16 6.71
CA ILE A 109 0.93 -0.94 5.80
C ILE A 109 1.71 -0.36 4.64
N VAL A 110 2.93 -0.84 4.39
CA VAL A 110 3.74 -0.46 3.21
C VAL A 110 3.94 -1.69 2.32
N TYR A 111 3.60 -1.54 1.04
CA TYR A 111 3.92 -2.51 0.00
C TYR A 111 4.92 -1.90 -0.98
N VAL A 112 5.96 -2.67 -1.33
CA VAL A 112 7.01 -2.27 -2.28
C VAL A 112 7.09 -3.31 -3.40
N ALA A 113 6.71 -2.88 -4.61
CA ALA A 113 6.47 -3.78 -5.73
C ALA A 113 7.74 -4.45 -6.26
N ASP A 114 8.85 -3.70 -6.45
CA ASP A 114 10.13 -4.23 -6.94
C ASP A 114 10.75 -5.25 -5.97
N GLN A 115 10.61 -5.00 -4.65
CA GLN A 115 11.07 -5.92 -3.61
C GLN A 115 10.09 -7.07 -3.34
N ARG A 116 8.84 -6.98 -3.84
CA ARG A 116 7.74 -7.91 -3.52
C ARG A 116 7.56 -8.12 -2.02
N LYS A 117 7.69 -7.05 -1.27
CA LYS A 117 7.60 -7.07 0.19
C LYS A 117 6.43 -6.24 0.69
N ILE A 118 5.89 -6.67 1.83
CA ILE A 118 4.88 -5.93 2.59
C ILE A 118 5.31 -5.85 4.05
N ARG A 119 5.13 -4.70 4.66
CA ARG A 119 5.43 -4.45 6.07
C ARG A 119 4.25 -3.79 6.76
N PHE A 120 3.92 -4.31 7.95
CA PHE A 120 3.03 -3.67 8.90
C PHE A 120 3.86 -3.02 10.00
N THR A 121 3.50 -1.80 10.36
CA THR A 121 4.08 -1.05 11.48
C THR A 121 2.93 -0.57 12.35
N THR A 122 2.91 -0.97 13.60
CA THR A 122 1.87 -0.63 14.58
C THR A 122 2.43 0.24 15.70
N GLY A 123 1.62 1.18 16.17
CA GLY A 123 1.90 1.89 17.40
C GLY A 123 1.72 1.01 18.62
N TYR A 124 2.38 1.36 19.71
CA TYR A 124 2.40 0.58 20.95
C TYR A 124 0.99 0.27 21.50
N GLY A 125 0.04 1.19 21.32
CA GLY A 125 -1.34 1.01 21.75
C GLY A 125 -2.11 -0.12 21.04
N LEU A 126 -1.59 -0.59 19.90
CA LEU A 126 -2.23 -1.69 19.14
C LEU A 126 -1.59 -3.06 19.40
N GLU A 127 -0.46 -3.13 20.12
CA GLU A 127 0.26 -4.41 20.32
C GLU A 127 -0.57 -5.48 21.03
N GLY A 128 -1.51 -5.08 21.89
CA GLY A 128 -2.42 -6.00 22.57
C GLY A 128 -3.51 -6.57 21.67
N ILE A 129 -3.87 -5.88 20.57
CA ILE A 129 -4.96 -6.26 19.66
C ILE A 129 -4.39 -6.83 18.36
N LEU A 130 -3.36 -6.18 17.84
CA LEU A 130 -2.71 -6.52 16.56
C LEU A 130 -1.19 -6.71 16.76
N PRO A 131 -0.76 -7.73 17.51
CA PRO A 131 0.67 -8.03 17.69
C PRO A 131 1.31 -8.50 16.38
N ASP A 132 2.65 -8.47 16.32
CA ASP A 132 3.43 -8.88 15.13
C ASP A 132 3.05 -10.27 14.60
N ALA A 133 2.77 -11.23 15.50
CA ALA A 133 2.33 -12.56 15.11
C ALA A 133 0.99 -12.54 14.33
N MET A 134 0.07 -11.68 14.74
CA MET A 134 -1.20 -11.49 14.05
C MET A 134 -0.99 -10.80 12.70
N CYS A 135 -0.15 -9.76 12.63
CA CYS A 135 0.23 -9.12 11.37
C CYS A 135 0.80 -10.14 10.36
N LYS A 136 1.71 -11.01 10.80
CA LYS A 136 2.28 -12.09 9.98
C LYS A 136 1.22 -13.10 9.53
N ARG A 137 0.27 -13.45 10.39
CA ARG A 137 -0.84 -14.36 10.06
C ARG A 137 -1.75 -13.74 8.99
N ILE A 138 -2.12 -12.47 9.14
CA ILE A 138 -2.90 -11.74 8.14
C ILE A 138 -2.17 -11.71 6.80
N GLN A 139 -0.89 -11.36 6.78
CA GLN A 139 -0.10 -11.34 5.55
C GLN A 139 -0.08 -12.73 4.88
N SER A 140 0.23 -13.79 5.63
CA SER A 140 0.38 -15.13 5.07
C SER A 140 -0.94 -15.75 4.59
N ARG A 141 -2.05 -15.44 5.25
CA ARG A 141 -3.36 -16.03 4.95
C ARG A 141 -4.17 -15.24 3.91
N TYR A 142 -4.12 -13.91 3.98
CA TYR A 142 -5.03 -13.05 3.22
C TYR A 142 -4.33 -12.21 2.14
N MET A 143 -3.00 -12.08 2.16
CA MET A 143 -2.29 -11.20 1.22
C MET A 143 -1.34 -11.96 0.30
N ILE A 144 -0.39 -12.70 0.86
CA ILE A 144 0.69 -13.35 0.12
C ILE A 144 0.19 -14.34 -0.95
N PRO A 145 -0.85 -15.16 -0.72
CA PRO A 145 -1.37 -16.05 -1.77
C PRO A 145 -1.78 -15.28 -3.02
N HIS A 146 -2.54 -14.19 -2.86
CA HIS A 146 -2.99 -13.34 -3.97
C HIS A 146 -1.82 -12.61 -4.65
N PHE A 147 -0.85 -12.13 -3.87
CA PHE A 147 0.35 -11.49 -4.45
C PHE A 147 1.16 -12.46 -5.32
N ARG A 148 1.25 -13.75 -4.93
CA ARG A 148 1.91 -14.79 -5.74
C ARG A 148 1.20 -15.07 -7.05
N GLU A 149 -0.11 -14.88 -7.08
CA GLU A 149 -0.96 -15.01 -8.28
C GLU A 149 -0.96 -13.72 -9.13
N GLY A 150 -0.24 -12.67 -8.70
CA GLY A 150 -0.20 -11.37 -9.38
C GLY A 150 -1.43 -10.50 -9.12
N ASN A 151 -2.30 -10.89 -8.18
CA ASN A 151 -3.52 -10.15 -7.83
C ASN A 151 -3.29 -9.26 -6.60
N THR A 152 -2.58 -8.15 -6.81
CA THR A 152 -2.23 -7.20 -5.73
C THR A 152 -3.48 -6.55 -5.13
N ASP A 153 -4.47 -6.21 -5.96
CA ASP A 153 -5.72 -5.61 -5.51
C ASP A 153 -6.46 -6.49 -4.50
N LEU A 154 -6.69 -7.75 -4.85
CA LEU A 154 -7.39 -8.67 -3.96
C LEU A 154 -6.61 -8.92 -2.68
N GLY A 155 -5.29 -9.07 -2.78
CA GLY A 155 -4.44 -9.26 -1.60
C GLY A 155 -4.48 -8.07 -0.64
N MET A 156 -4.42 -6.84 -1.15
CA MET A 156 -4.54 -5.65 -0.33
C MET A 156 -5.94 -5.48 0.26
N LEU A 157 -6.98 -5.75 -0.53
CA LEU A 157 -8.37 -5.66 -0.07
C LEU A 157 -8.68 -6.66 1.05
N GLU A 158 -8.39 -7.95 0.83
CA GLU A 158 -8.67 -9.00 1.81
C GLU A 158 -7.80 -8.86 3.07
N GLY A 159 -6.52 -8.48 2.90
CA GLY A 159 -5.65 -8.18 4.04
C GLY A 159 -6.15 -7.00 4.87
N THR A 160 -6.58 -5.92 4.23
CA THR A 160 -7.15 -4.76 4.94
C THR A 160 -8.45 -5.10 5.65
N LYS A 161 -9.35 -5.88 5.03
CA LYS A 161 -10.57 -6.39 5.69
C LYS A 161 -10.23 -7.19 6.94
N ALA A 162 -9.25 -8.08 6.85
CA ALA A 162 -8.82 -8.89 8.00
C ALA A 162 -8.26 -8.01 9.13
N VAL A 163 -7.46 -6.99 8.79
CA VAL A 163 -6.95 -6.01 9.77
C VAL A 163 -8.10 -5.28 10.44
N VAL A 164 -9.02 -4.71 9.65
CA VAL A 164 -10.19 -3.99 10.18
C VAL A 164 -10.99 -4.89 11.10
N GLY A 165 -11.27 -6.14 10.68
CA GLY A 165 -12.03 -7.09 11.48
C GLY A 165 -11.38 -7.44 12.82
N VAL A 166 -10.04 -7.46 12.89
CA VAL A 166 -9.31 -7.64 14.16
C VAL A 166 -9.40 -6.37 15.02
N LEU A 167 -9.22 -5.19 14.42
CA LEU A 167 -9.15 -3.93 15.15
C LEU A 167 -10.52 -3.46 15.66
N ASP A 168 -11.62 -3.75 14.95
CA ASP A 168 -13.00 -3.44 15.38
C ASP A 168 -13.65 -4.54 16.23
N GLY A 169 -12.95 -5.69 16.38
CA GLY A 169 -13.40 -6.84 17.16
C GLY A 169 -14.45 -7.71 16.45
N SER A 170 -14.77 -7.45 15.19
CA SER A 170 -15.72 -8.28 14.41
C SER A 170 -15.12 -9.62 14.00
N MET A 171 -13.78 -9.71 13.88
CA MET A 171 -13.03 -10.93 13.65
C MET A 171 -12.32 -11.34 14.94
N LYS A 172 -12.71 -12.47 15.53
CA LYS A 172 -11.97 -13.03 16.65
C LYS A 172 -10.58 -13.44 16.19
N ALA A 173 -9.56 -13.10 16.98
CA ALA A 173 -8.24 -13.71 16.84
C ALA A 173 -8.42 -15.22 17.07
N ASP A 174 -8.52 -15.97 15.99
CA ASP A 174 -8.70 -17.42 16.07
C ASP A 174 -7.41 -18.02 16.65
N ASN A 175 -7.45 -18.38 17.94
CA ASN A 175 -6.37 -19.03 18.65
C ASN A 175 -6.30 -20.53 18.32
N THR A 176 -6.80 -20.93 17.17
CA THR A 176 -6.63 -22.29 16.68
C THR A 176 -5.21 -22.45 16.16
N GLU A 177 -4.36 -22.92 17.07
CA GLU A 177 -3.17 -23.70 16.74
C GLU A 177 -3.63 -24.93 15.95
N GLU A 178 -3.27 -24.98 14.66
CA GLU A 178 -3.05 -26.20 13.89
C GLU A 178 -1.79 -26.05 13.05
#